data_8b3af35af9706b28647a071dcc014913
#
_entry.id   8b3af35af9706b28647a071dcc014913
#
_cell.length_a   1.000
_cell.length_b   1.000
_cell.length_c   1.000
_cell.angle_alpha   90.00
_cell.angle_beta   90.00
_cell.angle_gamma   90.00
#
_symmetry.space_group_name_H-M   'P 1'
#
loop_
_entity.id
_entity.type
_entity.pdbx_description
1 polymer ?
#
loop_
_entity_poly.entity_id
_entity_poly.type
_entity_poly.pdbx_seq_one_letter_code
_entity_poly.pdbx_strand_id
1 'polypeptide(L)'
;MMFQHQWNDVPKSEDASMNTPIAIIGAGLGGLILARVLHLHGIAATVYEAEASSAARAQGGLLDIHAHDGQIALKAAGVFEPFVAHILPDAEATRVLDPQGRVLFEQADDGRGGRPEIRRADLRRILIDSLPADAIRWGRKLTAATALGDGRHALSFADGATATTELLVGADGAWSRVRPLLSDAAPAYVGTTFIETTLLDSDTRHPASAQAVGGGALFSLAPGKGIFAHREPEGVLHTYVALNKPADWIAAIDFSDPAAALARVAAEFDGWAPALTALITDGETAPVPRPLHALPVDHRWERVRGVTLLGDAAHLMAPS
;
A
#
# COMPACT_ATOMS: atom_id res chain seq x y z
N MET A 1 33.45 8.20 61.40
CA MET A 1 32.12 8.36 60.74
C MET A 1 32.22 7.78 59.34
N MET A 2 31.77 6.53 59.17
CA MET A 2 31.73 5.83 57.88
C MET A 2 30.44 6.18 57.14
N PHE A 3 30.52 6.74 55.96
CA PHE A 3 29.39 6.87 55.06
C PHE A 3 29.40 5.65 54.16
N GLN A 4 28.42 4.75 54.35
CA GLN A 4 28.07 3.68 53.43
C GLN A 4 27.26 4.27 52.28
N HIS A 5 27.77 4.21 51.04
CA HIS A 5 27.00 4.43 49.83
C HIS A 5 26.18 3.16 49.56
N GLN A 6 24.86 3.25 49.77
CA GLN A 6 23.88 2.32 49.23
C GLN A 6 23.74 2.58 47.74
N TRP A 7 24.14 1.62 46.94
CA TRP A 7 23.76 1.55 45.51
C TRP A 7 22.30 1.11 45.48
N ASN A 8 21.41 2.00 45.01
CA ASN A 8 20.04 1.62 44.69
C ASN A 8 20.08 0.67 43.51
N ASP A 9 19.67 -0.55 43.71
CA ASP A 9 19.31 -1.49 42.66
C ASP A 9 18.14 -0.87 41.87
N VAL A 10 18.41 -0.41 40.65
CA VAL A 10 17.40 -0.14 39.67
C VAL A 10 16.83 -1.50 39.26
N PRO A 11 15.53 -1.76 39.44
CA PRO A 11 14.95 -3.01 38.97
C PRO A 11 15.11 -3.07 37.46
N LYS A 12 15.87 -4.06 36.98
CA LYS A 12 15.82 -4.46 35.57
C LYS A 12 14.36 -4.84 35.30
N SER A 13 13.69 -4.07 34.42
CA SER A 13 12.42 -4.50 33.87
C SER A 13 12.63 -5.89 33.28
N GLU A 14 11.99 -6.89 33.86
CA GLU A 14 11.85 -8.21 33.23
C GLU A 14 11.06 -7.94 31.93
N ASP A 15 11.76 -7.75 30.81
CA ASP A 15 11.20 -7.83 29.47
C ASP A 15 10.78 -9.30 29.28
N ALA A 16 9.56 -9.59 29.72
CA ALA A 16 8.96 -10.90 29.49
C ALA A 16 8.87 -11.10 27.98
N SER A 17 9.68 -12.01 27.45
CA SER A 17 9.58 -12.43 26.06
C SER A 17 8.15 -12.84 25.76
N MET A 18 7.46 -12.09 24.89
CA MET A 18 6.07 -12.37 24.53
C MET A 18 6.04 -13.63 23.68
N ASN A 19 5.32 -14.65 24.13
CA ASN A 19 5.08 -15.85 23.32
C ASN A 19 3.73 -15.70 22.61
N THR A 20 3.72 -15.79 21.29
CA THR A 20 2.50 -15.74 20.48
C THR A 20 2.46 -16.92 19.52
N PRO A 21 1.36 -17.70 19.47
CA PRO A 21 1.27 -18.85 18.56
C PRO A 21 1.49 -18.45 17.10
N ILE A 22 0.83 -17.38 16.66
CA ILE A 22 0.97 -16.85 15.30
C ILE A 22 1.34 -15.36 15.38
N ALA A 23 2.48 -15.01 14.81
CA ALA A 23 2.91 -13.63 14.62
C ALA A 23 2.71 -13.22 13.16
N ILE A 24 1.97 -12.14 12.94
CA ILE A 24 1.78 -11.51 11.63
C ILE A 24 2.56 -10.19 11.64
N ILE A 25 3.53 -10.03 10.75
CA ILE A 25 4.34 -8.81 10.67
C ILE A 25 3.75 -7.90 9.59
N GLY A 26 3.19 -6.77 10.02
CA GLY A 26 2.57 -5.76 9.17
C GLY A 26 1.04 -5.72 9.26
N ALA A 27 0.48 -4.54 9.60
CA ALA A 27 -0.95 -4.22 9.58
C ALA A 27 -1.37 -3.58 8.25
N GLY A 28 -0.86 -4.10 7.12
CA GLY A 28 -1.40 -3.88 5.79
C GLY A 28 -2.69 -4.69 5.58
N LEU A 29 -3.40 -4.46 4.46
CA LEU A 29 -4.69 -5.11 4.21
C LEU A 29 -4.62 -6.64 4.31
N GLY A 30 -3.60 -7.26 3.70
CA GLY A 30 -3.44 -8.72 3.75
C GLY A 30 -3.23 -9.25 5.16
N GLY A 31 -2.36 -8.61 5.96
CA GLY A 31 -2.10 -8.99 7.35
C GLY A 31 -3.34 -8.83 8.24
N LEU A 32 -4.09 -7.75 8.06
CA LEU A 32 -5.34 -7.49 8.78
C LEU A 32 -6.45 -8.47 8.40
N ILE A 33 -6.62 -8.79 7.12
CA ILE A 33 -7.59 -9.79 6.65
C ILE A 33 -7.26 -11.15 7.26
N LEU A 34 -5.99 -11.58 7.20
CA LEU A 34 -5.57 -12.84 7.82
C LEU A 34 -5.85 -12.85 9.32
N ALA A 35 -5.48 -11.80 10.05
CA ALA A 35 -5.74 -11.68 11.48
C ALA A 35 -7.23 -11.78 11.79
N ARG A 36 -8.08 -11.13 10.97
CA ARG A 36 -9.54 -11.17 11.15
C ARG A 36 -10.12 -12.56 10.89
N VAL A 37 -9.70 -13.23 9.83
CA VAL A 37 -10.14 -14.61 9.53
C VAL A 37 -9.73 -15.55 10.67
N LEU A 38 -8.49 -15.48 11.14
CA LEU A 38 -8.01 -16.29 12.27
C LEU A 38 -8.83 -16.03 13.54
N HIS A 39 -9.12 -14.76 13.83
CA HIS A 39 -9.96 -14.37 14.97
C HIS A 39 -11.36 -14.99 14.90
N LEU A 40 -12.01 -14.94 13.74
CA LEU A 40 -13.34 -15.54 13.54
C LEU A 40 -13.36 -17.06 13.78
N HIS A 41 -12.22 -17.71 13.54
CA HIS A 41 -12.06 -19.15 13.80
C HIS A 41 -11.51 -19.49 15.20
N GLY A 42 -11.40 -18.50 16.10
CA GLY A 42 -10.89 -18.70 17.46
C GLY A 42 -9.39 -19.02 17.52
N ILE A 43 -8.64 -18.72 16.48
CA ILE A 43 -7.19 -18.95 16.39
C ILE A 43 -6.45 -17.70 16.86
N ALA A 44 -5.65 -17.84 17.91
CA ALA A 44 -4.89 -16.73 18.49
C ALA A 44 -3.76 -16.29 17.55
N ALA A 45 -3.74 -15.01 17.20
CA ALA A 45 -2.70 -14.37 16.40
C ALA A 45 -2.46 -12.94 16.89
N THR A 46 -1.22 -12.48 16.79
CA THR A 46 -0.84 -11.09 17.09
C THR A 46 -0.24 -10.42 15.85
N VAL A 47 -0.75 -9.26 15.50
CA VAL A 47 -0.19 -8.41 14.44
C VAL A 47 0.83 -7.45 15.07
N TYR A 48 2.04 -7.40 14.52
CA TYR A 48 3.09 -6.45 14.91
C TYR A 48 3.25 -5.42 13.79
N GLU A 49 3.01 -4.14 14.12
CA GLU A 49 3.02 -3.05 13.15
C GLU A 49 4.07 -2.00 13.50
N ALA A 50 4.82 -1.58 12.48
CA ALA A 50 5.90 -0.59 12.63
C ALA A 50 5.38 0.82 12.93
N GLU A 51 4.20 1.18 12.42
CA GLU A 51 3.56 2.47 12.68
C GLU A 51 3.16 2.59 14.16
N ALA A 52 3.25 3.81 14.70
CA ALA A 52 2.95 4.07 16.10
C ALA A 52 1.45 3.95 16.43
N SER A 53 0.58 4.09 15.42
CA SER A 53 -0.89 3.98 15.54
C SER A 53 -1.53 3.82 14.16
N SER A 54 -2.84 3.55 14.13
CA SER A 54 -3.63 3.50 12.89
C SER A 54 -3.65 4.82 12.12
N ALA A 55 -3.45 5.95 12.81
CA ALA A 55 -3.44 7.30 12.24
C ALA A 55 -2.04 7.85 11.90
N ALA A 56 -0.98 7.08 12.17
CA ALA A 56 0.40 7.57 12.00
C ALA A 56 0.77 7.93 10.55
N ARG A 57 0.09 7.35 9.59
CA ARG A 57 0.29 7.62 8.16
C ARG A 57 -1.05 7.66 7.42
N ALA A 58 -1.23 8.67 6.59
CA ALA A 58 -2.32 8.69 5.63
C ALA A 58 -2.18 7.54 4.64
N GLN A 59 -3.25 6.78 4.43
CA GLN A 59 -3.33 5.73 3.42
C GLN A 59 -4.03 6.33 2.19
N GLY A 60 -3.25 6.75 1.20
CA GLY A 60 -3.80 7.31 -0.03
C GLY A 60 -4.17 6.23 -1.06
N GLY A 61 -4.89 6.67 -2.09
CA GLY A 61 -5.28 5.89 -3.24
C GLY A 61 -6.55 5.08 -3.07
N LEU A 62 -7.08 4.67 -4.21
CA LEU A 62 -8.24 3.80 -4.34
C LEU A 62 -7.80 2.36 -4.57
N LEU A 63 -8.71 1.45 -4.30
CA LEU A 63 -8.57 0.02 -4.58
C LEU A 63 -9.85 -0.48 -5.22
N ASP A 64 -9.72 -1.09 -6.36
CA ASP A 64 -10.76 -1.90 -6.97
C ASP A 64 -10.75 -3.32 -6.38
N ILE A 65 -11.88 -3.76 -5.87
CA ILE A 65 -12.01 -5.03 -5.15
C ILE A 65 -12.84 -5.99 -5.99
N HIS A 66 -12.14 -6.85 -6.71
CA HIS A 66 -12.79 -7.77 -7.65
C HIS A 66 -13.63 -8.86 -6.99
N ALA A 67 -14.74 -9.22 -7.64
CA ALA A 67 -15.71 -10.21 -7.14
C ALA A 67 -15.10 -11.61 -6.99
N HIS A 68 -14.12 -11.96 -7.83
CA HIS A 68 -13.53 -13.29 -7.89
C HIS A 68 -12.27 -13.46 -6.99
N ASP A 69 -11.84 -12.41 -6.30
CA ASP A 69 -10.68 -12.43 -5.40
C ASP A 69 -10.90 -11.63 -4.11
N GLY A 70 -10.71 -10.29 -4.12
CA GLY A 70 -10.76 -9.45 -2.94
C GLY A 70 -12.11 -9.52 -2.19
N GLN A 71 -13.24 -9.57 -2.90
CA GLN A 71 -14.55 -9.71 -2.24
C GLN A 71 -14.71 -11.06 -1.54
N ILE A 72 -14.09 -12.13 -2.06
CA ILE A 72 -14.09 -13.45 -1.40
C ILE A 72 -13.38 -13.34 -0.04
N ALA A 73 -12.21 -12.66 -0.01
CA ALA A 73 -11.46 -12.45 1.21
C ALA A 73 -12.22 -11.59 2.23
N LEU A 74 -12.93 -10.54 1.79
CA LEU A 74 -13.76 -9.69 2.66
C LEU A 74 -14.96 -10.46 3.25
N LYS A 75 -15.58 -11.33 2.45
CA LYS A 75 -16.66 -12.23 2.92
C LYS A 75 -16.14 -13.22 3.96
N ALA A 76 -14.98 -13.84 3.72
CA ALA A 76 -14.35 -14.73 4.69
C ALA A 76 -13.96 -14.02 5.99
N ALA A 77 -13.55 -12.75 5.92
CA ALA A 77 -13.25 -11.89 7.07
C ALA A 77 -14.51 -11.35 7.76
N GLY A 78 -15.72 -11.57 7.23
CA GLY A 78 -16.98 -11.07 7.79
C GLY A 78 -17.10 -9.54 7.78
N VAL A 79 -16.44 -8.85 6.84
CA VAL A 79 -16.44 -7.39 6.71
C VAL A 79 -17.00 -6.90 5.36
N PHE A 80 -17.72 -7.79 4.65
CA PHE A 80 -18.24 -7.46 3.32
C PHE A 80 -19.32 -6.37 3.39
N GLU A 81 -20.25 -6.42 4.34
CA GLU A 81 -21.29 -5.40 4.50
C GLU A 81 -20.74 -4.01 4.86
N PRO A 82 -19.80 -3.87 5.84
CA PRO A 82 -19.10 -2.61 6.05
C PRO A 82 -18.35 -2.10 4.80
N PHE A 83 -17.74 -2.99 4.01
CA PHE A 83 -17.12 -2.63 2.74
C PHE A 83 -18.13 -2.05 1.75
N VAL A 84 -19.27 -2.73 1.54
CA VAL A 84 -20.33 -2.27 0.62
C VAL A 84 -20.82 -0.87 0.97
N ALA A 85 -20.92 -0.55 2.28
CA ALA A 85 -21.34 0.78 2.76
C ALA A 85 -20.33 1.90 2.46
N HIS A 86 -19.11 1.58 2.01
CA HIS A 86 -18.05 2.55 1.72
C HIS A 86 -17.59 2.51 0.24
N ILE A 87 -18.28 1.75 -0.62
CA ILE A 87 -18.03 1.75 -2.06
C ILE A 87 -18.27 3.15 -2.62
N LEU A 88 -17.37 3.59 -3.48
CA LEU A 88 -17.50 4.87 -4.18
C LEU A 88 -18.49 4.71 -5.34
N PRO A 89 -19.50 5.59 -5.44
CA PRO A 89 -20.45 5.55 -6.55
C PRO A 89 -19.74 5.95 -7.86
N ASP A 90 -20.20 5.38 -8.99
CA ASP A 90 -19.72 5.64 -10.35
C ASP A 90 -18.22 5.36 -10.60
N ALA A 91 -17.50 4.82 -9.62
CA ALA A 91 -16.05 4.68 -9.69
C ALA A 91 -15.57 3.53 -10.60
N GLU A 92 -16.45 2.58 -10.96
CA GLU A 92 -16.16 1.52 -11.94
C GLU A 92 -16.16 2.04 -13.39
N ALA A 93 -16.62 3.28 -13.64
CA ALA A 93 -16.57 3.87 -14.97
C ALA A 93 -15.11 3.97 -15.46
N THR A 94 -14.91 3.61 -16.73
CA THR A 94 -13.56 3.58 -17.32
C THR A 94 -13.56 4.29 -18.66
N ARG A 95 -12.56 5.14 -18.87
CA ARG A 95 -12.33 5.84 -20.13
C ARG A 95 -10.89 5.66 -20.59
N VAL A 96 -10.69 5.37 -21.86
CA VAL A 96 -9.36 5.33 -22.49
C VAL A 96 -9.31 6.41 -23.57
N LEU A 97 -8.32 7.29 -23.48
CA LEU A 97 -8.07 8.34 -24.48
C LEU A 97 -6.75 8.09 -25.20
N ASP A 98 -6.68 8.53 -26.47
CA ASP A 98 -5.37 8.68 -27.11
C ASP A 98 -4.65 9.95 -26.62
N PRO A 99 -3.35 10.12 -26.95
CA PRO A 99 -2.60 11.32 -26.58
C PRO A 99 -3.22 12.64 -27.04
N GLN A 100 -4.06 12.64 -28.09
CA GLN A 100 -4.76 13.83 -28.61
C GLN A 100 -6.11 14.05 -27.94
N GLY A 101 -6.47 13.24 -26.92
CA GLY A 101 -7.70 13.38 -26.16
C GLY A 101 -8.94 12.79 -26.83
N ARG A 102 -8.77 12.00 -27.90
CA ARG A 102 -9.91 11.30 -28.53
C ARG A 102 -10.26 10.06 -27.72
N VAL A 103 -11.54 9.83 -27.49
CA VAL A 103 -12.03 8.63 -26.80
C VAL A 103 -11.82 7.41 -27.68
N LEU A 104 -11.03 6.45 -27.17
CA LEU A 104 -10.81 5.13 -27.78
C LEU A 104 -11.75 4.07 -27.20
N PHE A 105 -12.07 4.20 -25.91
CA PHE A 105 -12.97 3.32 -25.20
C PHE A 105 -13.65 4.08 -24.06
N GLU A 106 -14.90 3.78 -23.82
CA GLU A 106 -15.65 4.31 -22.68
C GLU A 106 -16.65 3.26 -22.19
N GLN A 107 -16.65 3.03 -20.89
CA GLN A 107 -17.60 2.15 -20.20
C GLN A 107 -18.13 2.90 -18.99
N ALA A 108 -19.43 3.06 -18.90
CA ALA A 108 -20.07 3.57 -17.70
C ALA A 108 -20.03 2.50 -16.59
N ASP A 109 -20.13 2.94 -15.35
CA ASP A 109 -20.41 2.05 -14.22
C ASP A 109 -21.79 1.40 -14.45
N ASP A 110 -21.85 0.08 -14.41
CA ASP A 110 -23.10 -0.67 -14.62
C ASP A 110 -23.83 -1.01 -13.31
N GLY A 111 -23.28 -0.58 -12.18
CA GLY A 111 -23.83 -0.79 -10.84
C GLY A 111 -23.86 -2.23 -10.37
N ARG A 112 -23.19 -3.14 -11.09
CA ARG A 112 -23.16 -4.57 -10.72
C ARG A 112 -22.16 -4.89 -9.62
N GLY A 113 -21.23 -3.98 -9.30
CA GLY A 113 -20.23 -4.15 -8.26
C GLY A 113 -19.25 -5.29 -8.57
N GLY A 114 -18.87 -5.45 -9.84
CA GLY A 114 -17.91 -6.45 -10.27
C GLY A 114 -16.49 -6.19 -9.77
N ARG A 115 -16.13 -4.91 -9.69
CA ARG A 115 -14.88 -4.42 -9.13
C ARG A 115 -15.03 -3.03 -8.47
N PRO A 116 -15.91 -2.92 -7.46
CA PRO A 116 -16.19 -1.64 -6.82
C PRO A 116 -14.92 -1.07 -6.19
N GLU A 117 -14.81 0.24 -6.23
CA GLU A 117 -13.69 0.96 -5.67
C GLU A 117 -13.99 1.45 -4.24
N ILE A 118 -12.96 1.40 -3.41
CA ILE A 118 -12.97 1.90 -2.04
C ILE A 118 -11.67 2.65 -1.74
N ARG A 119 -11.74 3.69 -0.91
CA ARG A 119 -10.50 4.30 -0.39
C ARG A 119 -9.73 3.29 0.44
N ARG A 120 -8.43 3.14 0.17
CA ARG A 120 -7.54 2.24 0.93
C ARG A 120 -7.60 2.51 2.44
N ALA A 121 -7.70 3.78 2.84
CA ALA A 121 -7.82 4.18 4.24
C ALA A 121 -9.09 3.64 4.89
N ASP A 122 -10.23 3.69 4.19
CA ASP A 122 -11.51 3.21 4.71
C ASP A 122 -11.50 1.68 4.86
N LEU A 123 -11.00 0.95 3.87
CA LEU A 123 -10.88 -0.50 3.96
C LEU A 123 -9.95 -0.92 5.11
N ARG A 124 -8.81 -0.24 5.28
CA ARG A 124 -7.90 -0.50 6.40
C ARG A 124 -8.57 -0.24 7.74
N ARG A 125 -9.32 0.85 7.87
CA ARG A 125 -10.08 1.19 9.09
C ARG A 125 -11.13 0.13 9.41
N ILE A 126 -11.93 -0.28 8.43
CA ILE A 126 -12.93 -1.36 8.59
C ILE A 126 -12.27 -2.63 9.15
N LEU A 127 -11.13 -3.02 8.63
CA LEU A 127 -10.40 -4.20 9.08
C LEU A 127 -9.86 -4.03 10.51
N ILE A 128 -9.27 -2.89 10.84
CA ILE A 128 -8.77 -2.59 12.19
C ILE A 128 -9.92 -2.63 13.20
N ASP A 129 -11.03 -1.93 12.90
CA ASP A 129 -12.19 -1.84 13.79
C ASP A 129 -12.90 -3.20 14.00
N SER A 130 -12.69 -4.15 13.08
CA SER A 130 -13.21 -5.51 13.19
C SER A 130 -12.43 -6.42 14.14
N LEU A 131 -11.23 -6.00 14.56
CA LEU A 131 -10.33 -6.78 15.43
C LEU A 131 -10.44 -6.35 16.89
N PRO A 132 -10.13 -7.23 17.85
CA PRO A 132 -9.95 -6.82 19.25
C PRO A 132 -8.84 -5.77 19.38
N ALA A 133 -8.99 -4.86 20.33
CA ALA A 133 -8.06 -3.74 20.54
C ALA A 133 -6.60 -4.18 20.82
N ASP A 134 -6.42 -5.37 21.36
CA ASP A 134 -5.12 -5.94 21.70
C ASP A 134 -4.54 -6.86 20.60
N ALA A 135 -5.28 -7.06 19.50
CA ALA A 135 -4.82 -7.90 18.39
C ALA A 135 -3.64 -7.28 17.62
N ILE A 136 -3.50 -5.94 17.65
CA ILE A 136 -2.45 -5.20 16.95
C ILE A 136 -1.51 -4.55 17.97
N ARG A 137 -0.22 -4.87 17.86
CA ARG A 137 0.85 -4.24 18.62
C ARG A 137 1.52 -3.16 17.78
N TRP A 138 1.12 -1.93 18.00
CA TRP A 138 1.64 -0.75 17.32
C TRP A 138 3.06 -0.38 17.80
N GLY A 139 3.84 0.29 16.95
CA GLY A 139 5.21 0.71 17.26
C GLY A 139 6.23 -0.44 17.26
N ARG A 140 5.84 -1.64 16.83
CA ARG A 140 6.66 -2.85 16.83
C ARG A 140 7.33 -3.07 15.47
N LYS A 141 8.26 -2.20 15.10
CA LYS A 141 9.05 -2.34 13.87
C LYS A 141 10.00 -3.52 13.99
N LEU A 142 9.75 -4.59 13.23
CA LEU A 142 10.64 -5.75 13.19
C LEU A 142 12.02 -5.36 12.64
N THR A 143 13.09 -5.73 13.35
CA THR A 143 14.48 -5.51 12.93
C THR A 143 15.14 -6.81 12.51
N ALA A 144 14.80 -7.93 13.18
CA ALA A 144 15.32 -9.26 12.86
C ALA A 144 14.29 -10.35 13.19
N ALA A 145 14.31 -11.41 12.38
CA ALA A 145 13.64 -12.67 12.66
C ALA A 145 14.66 -13.81 12.50
N THR A 146 14.73 -14.72 13.48
CA THR A 146 15.73 -15.79 13.50
C THR A 146 15.04 -17.12 13.79
N ALA A 147 15.33 -18.14 12.98
CA ALA A 147 14.85 -19.50 13.21
C ALA A 147 15.53 -20.12 14.45
N LEU A 148 14.75 -20.77 15.30
CA LEU A 148 15.24 -21.43 16.52
C LEU A 148 15.59 -22.92 16.34
N GLY A 149 15.41 -23.43 15.09
CA GLY A 149 15.77 -24.81 14.73
C GLY A 149 14.66 -25.85 14.97
N ASP A 150 13.65 -25.53 15.75
CA ASP A 150 12.50 -26.43 16.06
C ASP A 150 11.22 -26.03 15.31
N GLY A 151 11.32 -25.07 14.38
CA GLY A 151 10.21 -24.49 13.62
C GLY A 151 9.64 -23.22 14.26
N ARG A 152 10.12 -22.82 15.44
CA ARG A 152 9.80 -21.53 16.04
C ARG A 152 10.78 -20.46 15.56
N HIS A 153 10.35 -19.19 15.72
CA HIS A 153 11.12 -18.03 15.33
C HIS A 153 11.19 -17.01 16.48
N ALA A 154 12.38 -16.47 16.71
CA ALA A 154 12.60 -15.33 17.59
C ALA A 154 12.51 -14.04 16.79
N LEU A 155 11.79 -13.05 17.32
CA LEU A 155 11.57 -11.74 16.74
C LEU A 155 12.23 -10.67 17.60
N SER A 156 12.92 -9.72 16.97
CA SER A 156 13.50 -8.55 17.63
C SER A 156 12.91 -7.28 17.03
N PHE A 157 12.52 -6.33 17.87
CA PHE A 157 11.91 -5.08 17.46
C PHE A 157 12.84 -3.88 17.74
N ALA A 158 12.60 -2.77 17.04
CA ALA A 158 13.46 -1.58 17.12
C ALA A 158 13.45 -0.90 18.50
N ASP A 159 12.41 -1.11 19.29
CA ASP A 159 12.28 -0.62 20.66
C ASP A 159 12.94 -1.51 21.72
N GLY A 160 13.65 -2.57 21.29
CA GLY A 160 14.31 -3.54 22.18
C GLY A 160 13.42 -4.70 22.61
N ALA A 161 12.11 -4.66 22.35
CA ALA A 161 11.23 -5.77 22.70
C ALA A 161 11.54 -7.02 21.87
N THR A 162 11.21 -8.18 22.41
CA THR A 162 11.38 -9.49 21.77
C THR A 162 10.11 -10.31 21.85
N ALA A 163 9.91 -11.21 20.88
CA ALA A 163 8.83 -12.18 20.91
C ALA A 163 9.30 -13.52 20.33
N THR A 164 8.58 -14.59 20.66
CA THR A 164 8.77 -15.91 20.06
C THR A 164 7.45 -16.38 19.48
N THR A 165 7.48 -17.02 18.32
CA THR A 165 6.27 -17.51 17.63
C THR A 165 6.48 -18.90 17.05
N GLU A 166 5.39 -19.68 16.99
CA GLU A 166 5.37 -21.00 16.34
C GLU A 166 5.14 -20.88 14.82
N LEU A 167 4.37 -19.86 14.41
CA LEU A 167 4.14 -19.53 13.00
C LEU A 167 4.37 -18.03 12.77
N LEU A 168 5.35 -17.72 11.94
CA LEU A 168 5.67 -16.37 11.49
C LEU A 168 5.08 -16.12 10.11
N VAL A 169 4.27 -15.07 9.97
CA VAL A 169 3.73 -14.63 8.69
C VAL A 169 4.28 -13.25 8.34
N GLY A 170 5.08 -13.18 7.28
CA GLY A 170 5.55 -11.90 6.73
C GLY A 170 4.46 -11.28 5.86
N ALA A 171 3.88 -10.17 6.33
CA ALA A 171 2.94 -9.30 5.64
C ALA A 171 3.48 -7.85 5.61
N ASP A 172 4.80 -7.71 5.71
CA ASP A 172 5.57 -6.50 5.95
C ASP A 172 6.00 -5.78 4.65
N GLY A 173 5.31 -6.09 3.55
CA GLY A 173 5.37 -5.33 2.30
C GLY A 173 6.63 -5.60 1.48
N ALA A 174 6.86 -4.72 0.51
CA ALA A 174 7.91 -4.84 -0.51
C ALA A 174 9.30 -5.12 0.08
N TRP A 175 9.66 -4.45 1.17
CA TRP A 175 10.97 -4.53 1.83
C TRP A 175 10.96 -5.46 3.04
N SER A 176 10.26 -6.59 2.92
CA SER A 176 10.07 -7.58 3.97
C SER A 176 11.37 -7.98 4.68
N ARG A 177 11.32 -7.97 6.02
CA ARG A 177 12.36 -8.51 6.89
C ARG A 177 12.19 -10.00 7.17
N VAL A 178 11.02 -10.55 6.86
CA VAL A 178 10.73 -11.98 6.99
C VAL A 178 11.17 -12.77 5.75
N ARG A 179 11.07 -12.17 4.54
CA ARG A 179 11.44 -12.83 3.27
C ARG A 179 12.81 -13.50 3.28
N PRO A 180 13.88 -12.92 3.85
CA PRO A 180 15.21 -13.57 3.89
C PRO A 180 15.27 -14.95 4.59
N LEU A 181 14.25 -15.29 5.38
CA LEU A 181 14.15 -16.66 5.94
C LEU A 181 13.75 -17.71 4.90
N LEU A 182 13.25 -17.30 3.76
CA LEU A 182 12.67 -18.15 2.73
C LEU A 182 13.36 -18.00 1.37
N SER A 183 13.86 -16.82 1.05
CA SER A 183 14.42 -16.49 -0.27
C SER A 183 15.34 -15.28 -0.20
N ASP A 184 16.42 -15.31 -0.98
CA ASP A 184 17.34 -14.18 -1.15
C ASP A 184 16.84 -13.15 -2.18
N ALA A 185 15.65 -13.36 -2.76
CA ALA A 185 15.09 -12.45 -3.75
C ALA A 185 14.83 -11.06 -3.15
N ALA A 186 15.33 -10.06 -3.83
CA ALA A 186 15.15 -8.65 -3.45
C ALA A 186 14.35 -7.89 -4.52
N PRO A 187 13.53 -6.90 -4.13
CA PRO A 187 12.85 -6.03 -5.09
C PRO A 187 13.85 -5.28 -5.97
N ALA A 188 13.58 -5.26 -7.28
CA ALA A 188 14.35 -4.49 -8.24
C ALA A 188 13.45 -3.42 -8.89
N TYR A 189 14.03 -2.26 -9.20
CA TYR A 189 13.33 -1.23 -9.96
C TYR A 189 12.99 -1.75 -11.36
N VAL A 190 11.72 -1.61 -11.77
CA VAL A 190 11.24 -2.16 -13.05
C VAL A 190 11.40 -1.20 -14.23
N GLY A 191 12.05 -0.05 -14.04
CA GLY A 191 12.24 0.96 -15.09
C GLY A 191 11.09 1.96 -15.18
N THR A 192 10.04 1.85 -14.37
CA THR A 192 8.88 2.73 -14.36
C THR A 192 8.76 3.45 -13.02
N THR A 193 8.53 4.77 -13.07
CA THR A 193 8.17 5.57 -11.91
C THR A 193 6.83 6.25 -12.17
N PHE A 194 5.94 6.22 -11.20
CA PHE A 194 4.74 7.06 -11.18
C PHE A 194 5.06 8.37 -10.48
N ILE A 195 4.63 9.49 -11.06
CA ILE A 195 4.61 10.78 -10.39
C ILE A 195 3.16 11.04 -10.00
N GLU A 196 2.90 11.10 -8.70
CA GLU A 196 1.57 11.31 -8.14
C GLU A 196 1.28 12.80 -8.02
N THR A 197 0.14 13.24 -8.56
CA THR A 197 -0.37 14.63 -8.50
C THR A 197 -1.85 14.62 -8.19
N THR A 198 -2.40 15.77 -7.77
CA THR A 198 -3.81 15.89 -7.42
C THR A 198 -4.34 17.25 -7.84
N LEU A 199 -5.52 17.29 -8.46
CA LEU A 199 -6.28 18.51 -8.70
C LEU A 199 -7.50 18.53 -7.78
N LEU A 200 -7.75 19.66 -7.14
CA LEU A 200 -8.84 19.84 -6.19
C LEU A 200 -9.97 20.66 -6.82
N ASP A 201 -11.22 20.40 -6.39
CA ASP A 201 -12.42 21.11 -6.92
C ASP A 201 -12.41 21.17 -8.46
N SER A 202 -12.11 20.03 -9.08
CA SER A 202 -11.77 19.95 -10.51
C SER A 202 -12.92 20.32 -11.43
N ASP A 203 -14.15 20.09 -11.02
CA ASP A 203 -15.32 20.45 -11.86
C ASP A 203 -15.46 21.97 -12.03
N THR A 204 -15.04 22.74 -11.03
CA THR A 204 -15.06 24.21 -11.08
C THR A 204 -13.76 24.79 -11.63
N ARG A 205 -12.62 24.31 -11.15
CA ARG A 205 -11.30 24.92 -11.39
C ARG A 205 -10.58 24.34 -12.60
N HIS A 206 -10.84 23.07 -12.93
CA HIS A 206 -10.18 22.31 -14.01
C HIS A 206 -11.20 21.60 -14.91
N PRO A 207 -12.25 22.29 -15.43
CA PRO A 207 -13.38 21.63 -16.09
C PRO A 207 -12.98 20.81 -17.32
N ALA A 208 -11.96 21.22 -18.07
CA ALA A 208 -11.48 20.47 -19.23
C ALA A 208 -10.86 19.12 -18.83
N SER A 209 -10.05 19.10 -17.77
CA SER A 209 -9.46 17.86 -17.22
C SER A 209 -10.53 16.98 -16.57
N ALA A 210 -11.47 17.59 -15.84
CA ALA A 210 -12.60 16.89 -15.24
C ALA A 210 -13.48 16.20 -16.29
N GLN A 211 -13.74 16.90 -17.40
CA GLN A 211 -14.47 16.34 -18.53
C GLN A 211 -13.69 15.22 -19.23
N ALA A 212 -12.38 15.36 -19.38
CA ALA A 212 -11.53 14.32 -19.96
C ALA A 212 -11.53 13.04 -19.12
N VAL A 213 -11.40 13.16 -17.80
CA VAL A 213 -11.39 12.03 -16.86
C VAL A 213 -12.77 11.34 -16.84
N GLY A 214 -13.84 12.09 -16.80
CA GLY A 214 -15.19 11.53 -16.71
C GLY A 214 -15.57 11.14 -15.26
N GLY A 215 -16.38 10.10 -15.10
CA GLY A 215 -16.95 9.71 -13.80
C GLY A 215 -16.04 8.86 -12.92
N GLY A 216 -15.14 8.08 -13.50
CA GLY A 216 -14.31 7.12 -12.78
C GLY A 216 -12.83 7.20 -13.16
N ALA A 217 -12.30 6.15 -13.77
CA ALA A 217 -10.89 6.04 -14.15
C ALA A 217 -10.62 6.45 -15.60
N LEU A 218 -9.56 7.22 -15.83
CA LEU A 218 -8.99 7.55 -17.13
C LEU A 218 -7.66 6.85 -17.34
N PHE A 219 -7.46 6.33 -18.54
CA PHE A 219 -6.18 5.83 -19.04
C PHE A 219 -5.83 6.51 -20.37
N SER A 220 -4.64 7.13 -20.45
CA SER A 220 -4.08 7.60 -21.70
C SER A 220 -2.65 7.14 -21.81
N LEU A 221 -2.35 6.26 -22.79
CA LEU A 221 -1.10 5.51 -22.85
C LEU A 221 -0.40 5.75 -24.19
N ALA A 222 0.93 5.81 -24.13
CA ALA A 222 1.84 5.74 -25.27
C ALA A 222 3.08 4.92 -24.90
N PRO A 223 3.90 4.48 -25.86
CA PRO A 223 5.11 3.75 -25.53
C PRO A 223 5.99 4.49 -24.54
N GLY A 224 6.27 3.84 -23.41
CA GLY A 224 7.15 4.34 -22.35
C GLY A 224 6.58 5.44 -21.45
N LYS A 225 5.30 5.83 -21.59
CA LYS A 225 4.67 6.85 -20.76
C LYS A 225 3.14 6.73 -20.76
N GLY A 226 2.52 7.25 -19.71
CA GLY A 226 1.06 7.27 -19.61
C GLY A 226 0.56 8.20 -18.52
N ILE A 227 -0.72 8.53 -18.60
CA ILE A 227 -1.46 9.27 -17.58
C ILE A 227 -2.62 8.39 -17.14
N PHE A 228 -2.71 8.14 -15.86
CA PHE A 228 -3.78 7.45 -15.17
C PHE A 228 -4.41 8.47 -14.23
N ALA A 229 -5.71 8.68 -14.30
CA ALA A 229 -6.39 9.58 -13.38
C ALA A 229 -7.66 8.92 -12.85
N HIS A 230 -7.95 9.15 -11.58
CA HIS A 230 -9.15 8.68 -10.92
C HIS A 230 -9.93 9.86 -10.38
N ARG A 231 -11.24 9.85 -10.60
CA ARG A 231 -12.14 10.79 -9.95
C ARG A 231 -12.48 10.26 -8.56
N GLU A 232 -12.09 11.05 -7.57
CA GLU A 232 -12.44 10.81 -6.17
C GLU A 232 -13.61 11.74 -5.75
N PRO A 233 -14.28 11.46 -4.64
CA PRO A 233 -15.29 12.35 -4.07
C PRO A 233 -14.78 13.79 -3.88
N GLU A 234 -15.71 14.74 -3.83
CA GLU A 234 -15.42 16.16 -3.62
C GLU A 234 -14.70 16.83 -4.81
N GLY A 235 -14.84 16.25 -6.02
CA GLY A 235 -14.23 16.80 -7.23
C GLY A 235 -12.71 16.67 -7.26
N VAL A 236 -12.14 15.72 -6.56
CA VAL A 236 -10.70 15.45 -6.59
C VAL A 236 -10.36 14.59 -7.81
N LEU A 237 -9.33 14.98 -8.57
CA LEU A 237 -8.70 14.12 -9.58
C LEU A 237 -7.33 13.72 -9.08
N HIS A 238 -7.17 12.45 -8.78
CA HIS A 238 -5.89 11.86 -8.39
C HIS A 238 -5.21 11.29 -9.63
N THR A 239 -4.01 11.73 -9.92
CA THR A 239 -3.28 11.41 -11.16
C THR A 239 -1.97 10.72 -10.86
N TYR A 240 -1.70 9.65 -11.61
CA TYR A 240 -0.41 8.96 -11.68
C TYR A 240 0.16 9.12 -13.08
N VAL A 241 1.25 9.85 -13.20
CA VAL A 241 1.98 10.06 -14.44
C VAL A 241 3.07 8.99 -14.54
N ALA A 242 2.88 8.00 -15.39
CA ALA A 242 3.84 6.90 -15.60
C ALA A 242 4.93 7.30 -16.57
N LEU A 243 6.18 7.06 -16.19
CA LEU A 243 7.35 7.27 -17.04
C LEU A 243 8.31 6.08 -16.96
N ASN A 244 8.62 5.51 -18.11
CA ASN A 244 9.69 4.51 -18.23
C ASN A 244 11.02 5.26 -18.40
N LYS A 245 11.72 5.48 -17.30
CA LYS A 245 12.99 6.20 -17.23
C LYS A 245 13.96 5.47 -16.31
N PRO A 246 15.26 5.60 -16.54
CA PRO A 246 16.27 5.12 -15.60
C PRO A 246 16.13 5.84 -14.24
N ALA A 247 16.56 5.19 -13.17
CA ALA A 247 16.44 5.73 -11.82
C ALA A 247 17.20 7.07 -11.63
N ASP A 248 18.32 7.25 -12.30
CA ASP A 248 19.12 8.48 -12.28
C ASP A 248 18.39 9.66 -12.94
N TRP A 249 17.56 9.42 -13.98
CA TRP A 249 16.73 10.45 -14.58
C TRP A 249 15.71 10.99 -13.58
N ILE A 250 15.07 10.12 -12.82
CA ILE A 250 14.11 10.50 -11.77
C ILE A 250 14.83 11.21 -10.62
N ALA A 251 15.99 10.67 -10.19
CA ALA A 251 16.76 11.23 -9.10
C ALA A 251 17.35 12.64 -9.42
N ALA A 252 17.47 12.99 -10.70
CA ALA A 252 17.90 14.31 -11.15
C ALA A 252 16.82 15.39 -11.08
N ILE A 253 15.57 15.03 -10.75
CA ILE A 253 14.46 15.98 -10.57
C ILE A 253 14.40 16.42 -9.11
N ASP A 254 14.46 17.72 -8.88
CA ASP A 254 14.24 18.30 -7.54
C ASP A 254 12.73 18.42 -7.27
N PHE A 255 12.17 17.43 -6.57
CA PHE A 255 10.76 17.43 -6.17
C PHE A 255 10.46 18.40 -5.01
N SER A 256 11.46 19.08 -4.44
CA SER A 256 11.22 20.15 -3.46
C SER A 256 10.80 21.48 -4.13
N ASP A 257 11.01 21.60 -5.45
CA ASP A 257 10.41 22.64 -6.32
C ASP A 257 9.29 22.00 -7.18
N PRO A 258 8.04 22.01 -6.70
CA PRO A 258 6.92 21.36 -7.39
C PRO A 258 6.71 21.86 -8.82
N ALA A 259 6.84 23.17 -9.05
CA ALA A 259 6.59 23.76 -10.36
C ALA A 259 7.65 23.31 -11.38
N ALA A 260 8.92 23.35 -11.02
CA ALA A 260 10.02 22.88 -11.87
C ALA A 260 9.94 21.37 -12.11
N ALA A 261 9.61 20.59 -11.09
CA ALA A 261 9.42 19.14 -11.21
C ALA A 261 8.29 18.78 -12.17
N LEU A 262 7.10 19.38 -12.01
CA LEU A 262 5.96 19.14 -12.89
C LEU A 262 6.23 19.61 -14.32
N ALA A 263 6.88 20.75 -14.52
CA ALA A 263 7.30 21.21 -15.84
C ALA A 263 8.27 20.22 -16.52
N ARG A 264 9.22 19.67 -15.76
CA ARG A 264 10.16 18.65 -16.26
C ARG A 264 9.46 17.35 -16.65
N VAL A 265 8.46 16.93 -15.87
CA VAL A 265 7.63 15.76 -16.18
C VAL A 265 6.74 16.02 -17.39
N ALA A 266 6.06 17.18 -17.45
CA ALA A 266 5.17 17.56 -18.53
C ALA A 266 5.87 17.64 -19.88
N ALA A 267 7.15 18.03 -19.92
CA ALA A 267 7.96 18.06 -21.15
C ALA A 267 8.06 16.70 -21.86
N GLU A 268 7.89 15.60 -21.13
CA GLU A 268 7.84 14.25 -21.72
C GLU A 268 6.52 14.00 -22.47
N PHE A 269 5.50 14.82 -22.25
CA PHE A 269 4.15 14.73 -22.85
C PHE A 269 3.89 15.81 -23.90
N ASP A 270 4.95 16.35 -24.50
CA ASP A 270 4.80 17.32 -25.60
C ASP A 270 3.94 16.76 -26.73
N GLY A 271 3.02 17.59 -27.25
CA GLY A 271 2.05 17.19 -28.27
C GLY A 271 0.82 16.42 -27.76
N TRP A 272 0.70 16.20 -26.45
CA TRP A 272 -0.54 15.65 -25.84
C TRP A 272 -1.61 16.73 -25.71
N ALA A 273 -2.87 16.31 -25.64
CA ALA A 273 -3.99 17.23 -25.47
C ALA A 273 -3.84 18.09 -24.20
N PRO A 274 -4.16 19.40 -24.25
CA PRO A 274 -4.04 20.30 -23.09
C PRO A 274 -4.77 19.80 -21.84
N ALA A 275 -5.96 19.19 -22.00
CA ALA A 275 -6.73 18.65 -20.87
C ALA A 275 -6.02 17.48 -20.16
N LEU A 276 -5.17 16.73 -20.89
CA LEU A 276 -4.35 15.65 -20.31
C LEU A 276 -3.09 16.20 -19.66
N THR A 277 -2.38 17.14 -20.30
CA THR A 277 -1.16 17.73 -19.73
C THR A 277 -1.48 18.60 -18.51
N ALA A 278 -2.66 19.21 -18.44
CA ALA A 278 -3.12 19.94 -17.25
C ALA A 278 -3.24 19.04 -16.00
N LEU A 279 -3.52 17.75 -16.16
CA LEU A 279 -3.45 16.78 -15.05
C LEU A 279 -2.04 16.69 -14.41
N ILE A 280 -1.02 17.11 -15.15
CA ILE A 280 0.38 17.18 -14.66
C ILE A 280 0.68 18.59 -14.18
N THR A 281 0.50 19.60 -15.05
CA THR A 281 1.00 20.97 -14.80
C THR A 281 0.22 21.72 -13.74
N ASP A 282 -1.06 21.42 -13.59
CA ASP A 282 -1.96 22.12 -12.67
C ASP A 282 -2.07 21.40 -11.31
N GLY A 283 -1.18 20.42 -11.05
CA GLY A 283 -1.13 19.69 -9.79
C GLY A 283 -1.00 20.63 -8.59
N GLU A 284 -1.90 20.48 -7.63
CA GLU A 284 -2.04 21.38 -6.46
C GLU A 284 -1.41 20.80 -5.19
N THR A 285 -1.03 19.53 -5.22
CA THR A 285 -0.25 18.88 -4.15
C THR A 285 1.21 18.74 -4.56
N ALA A 286 2.11 18.63 -3.58
CA ALA A 286 3.51 18.33 -3.88
C ALA A 286 3.60 17.02 -4.67
N PRO A 287 4.26 17.00 -5.85
CA PRO A 287 4.38 15.78 -6.64
C PRO A 287 5.23 14.75 -5.91
N VAL A 288 4.75 13.50 -5.89
CA VAL A 288 5.43 12.41 -5.19
C VAL A 288 5.93 11.36 -6.19
N PRO A 289 7.24 11.16 -6.32
CA PRO A 289 7.77 10.07 -7.13
C PRO A 289 7.57 8.72 -6.44
N ARG A 290 7.01 7.77 -7.17
CA ARG A 290 6.74 6.38 -6.76
C ARG A 290 7.47 5.41 -7.70
N PRO A 291 8.76 5.15 -7.50
CA PRO A 291 9.47 4.15 -8.31
C PRO A 291 8.87 2.77 -8.06
N LEU A 292 8.50 2.09 -9.14
CA LEU A 292 7.91 0.77 -9.08
C LEU A 292 9.01 -0.29 -8.97
N HIS A 293 8.80 -1.24 -8.07
CA HIS A 293 9.70 -2.36 -7.85
C HIS A 293 8.93 -3.66 -7.98
N ALA A 294 9.60 -4.72 -8.38
CA ALA A 294 9.04 -6.06 -8.42
C ALA A 294 10.07 -7.09 -7.95
N LEU A 295 9.58 -8.19 -7.45
CA LEU A 295 10.36 -9.42 -7.28
C LEU A 295 10.53 -10.11 -8.65
N PRO A 296 11.55 -11.00 -8.82
CA PRO A 296 11.66 -11.81 -10.03
C PRO A 296 10.36 -12.57 -10.34
N VAL A 297 9.99 -12.67 -11.61
CA VAL A 297 8.70 -13.31 -12.04
C VAL A 297 8.61 -14.77 -11.63
N ASP A 298 9.75 -15.44 -11.54
CA ASP A 298 9.89 -16.84 -11.12
C ASP A 298 10.16 -16.99 -9.61
N HIS A 299 9.98 -15.89 -8.85
CA HIS A 299 10.16 -15.90 -7.39
C HIS A 299 9.29 -16.95 -6.73
N ARG A 300 9.94 -17.87 -6.05
CA ARG A 300 9.32 -18.95 -5.28
C ARG A 300 10.28 -19.40 -4.18
N TRP A 301 9.77 -20.12 -3.22
CA TRP A 301 10.58 -20.71 -2.14
C TRP A 301 10.07 -22.10 -1.80
N GLU A 302 10.95 -22.91 -1.29
CA GLU A 302 10.60 -24.21 -0.70
C GLU A 302 9.91 -24.01 0.64
N ARG A 303 9.03 -24.94 1.01
CA ARG A 303 8.34 -24.89 2.28
C ARG A 303 9.33 -24.96 3.45
N VAL A 304 9.35 -23.93 4.29
CA VAL A 304 10.07 -23.88 5.56
C VAL A 304 9.05 -23.97 6.70
N ARG A 305 9.35 -24.83 7.70
CA ARG A 305 8.44 -25.00 8.83
C ARG A 305 8.36 -23.73 9.67
N GLY A 306 7.15 -23.33 10.03
CA GLY A 306 6.88 -22.24 10.96
C GLY A 306 7.03 -20.84 10.34
N VAL A 307 7.21 -20.70 9.02
CA VAL A 307 7.27 -19.37 8.37
C VAL A 307 6.61 -19.38 7.00
N THR A 308 5.94 -18.28 6.64
CA THR A 308 5.38 -18.02 5.31
C THR A 308 5.28 -16.52 5.04
N LEU A 309 4.93 -16.16 3.79
CA LEU A 309 4.75 -14.78 3.35
C LEU A 309 3.37 -14.59 2.72
N LEU A 310 2.89 -13.34 2.69
CA LEU A 310 1.71 -12.92 1.93
C LEU A 310 1.86 -11.47 1.41
N GLY A 311 1.03 -11.11 0.44
CA GLY A 311 1.06 -9.77 -0.18
C GLY A 311 2.40 -9.44 -0.82
N ASP A 312 2.81 -8.18 -0.81
CA ASP A 312 4.06 -7.72 -1.41
C ASP A 312 5.32 -8.37 -0.81
N ALA A 313 5.24 -8.87 0.42
CA ALA A 313 6.33 -9.66 0.99
C ALA A 313 6.58 -10.95 0.20
N ALA A 314 5.52 -11.55 -0.34
CA ALA A 314 5.56 -12.79 -1.12
C ALA A 314 5.74 -12.56 -2.62
N HIS A 315 5.06 -11.57 -3.22
CA HIS A 315 4.91 -11.47 -4.67
C HIS A 315 4.80 -10.01 -5.16
N LEU A 316 5.64 -9.11 -4.63
CA LEU A 316 5.67 -7.72 -5.12
C LEU A 316 5.76 -7.67 -6.64
N MET A 317 4.82 -6.97 -7.25
CA MET A 317 4.73 -6.78 -8.70
C MET A 317 4.37 -5.32 -9.03
N ALA A 318 4.71 -4.87 -10.24
CA ALA A 318 4.21 -3.62 -10.76
C ALA A 318 2.71 -3.74 -11.04
N PRO A 319 1.93 -2.64 -10.95
CA PRO A 319 0.56 -2.59 -11.44
C PRO A 319 0.53 -2.99 -12.93
N SER A 320 -0.38 -3.90 -13.28
CA SER A 320 -0.57 -4.42 -14.66
C SER A 320 -1.74 -3.75 -15.35
#